data_6fdf91e49ed924484d178402be8908bd
#
_entry.id   6fdf91e49ed924484d178402be8908bd
#
_cell.length_a   1.000
_cell.length_b   1.000
_cell.length_c   1.000
_cell.angle_alpha   90.00
_cell.angle_beta   90.00
_cell.angle_gamma   90.00
#
_symmetry.space_group_name_H-M   'P 1'
#
loop_
_entity.id
_entity.type
_entity.pdbx_description
1 polymer ?
#
loop_
_entity_poly.entity_id
_entity_poly.type
_entity_poly.pdbx_seq_one_letter_code
_entity_poly.pdbx_strand_id
1 'polypeptide(L)'
;MLQQLGFLPQRQFHVLINLPGEELNLTVLPHNDGHFRVIEHGEVLGEVDLTPDHTCVRRSGDLKKSVMDQLEQHIKTYYREFKSLFV
;
A
#
# COMPACT_ATOMS: atom_id res chain seq x y z
N MET A 1 24.00 -10.77 -2.99
CA MET A 1 23.67 -10.55 -3.30
C MET A 1 23.25 -9.58 -3.43
N LEU A 2 23.24 -8.99 -3.31
CA LEU A 2 22.89 -8.29 -3.44
C LEU A 2 22.19 -7.72 -4.01
N GLN A 3 22.09 -7.85 -4.09
CA GLN A 3 21.38 -7.59 -4.60
C GLN A 3 20.45 -6.99 -4.80
N GLN A 4 20.21 -7.04 -4.98
CA GLN A 4 18.93 -6.54 -4.89
C GLN A 4 18.87 -5.09 -4.67
N LEU A 5 19.91 -4.38 -4.80
CA LEU A 5 19.99 -2.94 -4.78
C LEU A 5 19.23 -2.42 -5.97
N GLY A 6 18.46 -1.38 -5.80
CA GLY A 6 17.66 -0.82 -6.85
C GLY A 6 16.24 -1.36 -6.91
N PHE A 7 15.97 -2.40 -6.14
CA PHE A 7 14.60 -2.87 -6.03
C PHE A 7 13.96 -2.34 -4.77
N LEU A 8 12.70 -1.96 -4.85
CA LEU A 8 11.94 -1.73 -3.64
C LEU A 8 11.60 -3.09 -3.06
N PRO A 9 11.78 -3.27 -1.77
CA PRO A 9 11.42 -4.55 -1.18
C PRO A 9 9.96 -4.86 -1.39
N GLN A 10 9.68 -6.11 -1.73
CA GLN A 10 8.30 -6.58 -1.84
C GLN A 10 7.84 -7.05 -0.48
N ARG A 11 8.01 -6.21 0.52
CA ARG A 11 7.72 -6.57 1.89
C ARG A 11 6.39 -5.97 2.31
N GLN A 12 5.54 -6.82 2.85
CA GLN A 12 4.26 -6.33 3.33
C GLN A 12 4.43 -5.38 4.51
N PHE A 13 3.51 -4.47 4.66
CA PHE A 13 3.47 -3.59 5.81
C PHE A 13 2.03 -3.46 6.25
N HIS A 14 1.85 -3.03 7.48
CA HIS A 14 0.54 -2.96 8.10
C HIS A 14 0.11 -1.53 8.26
N VAL A 15 -1.16 -1.27 8.04
CA VAL A 15 -1.72 0.06 8.17
C VAL A 15 -2.98 0.00 8.99
N LEU A 16 -3.24 1.08 9.72
CA LEU A 16 -4.44 1.21 10.50
C LEU A 16 -5.32 2.24 9.81
N ILE A 17 -6.51 1.84 9.42
CA ILE A 17 -7.46 2.71 8.76
C ILE A 17 -8.53 3.09 9.77
N ASN A 18 -8.76 4.36 9.93
CA ASN A 18 -9.75 4.87 10.89
C ASN A 18 -11.03 5.23 10.18
N LEU A 19 -12.11 4.57 10.56
CA LEU A 19 -13.43 4.85 10.05
C LEU A 19 -14.33 5.25 11.20
N PRO A 20 -15.44 5.94 10.91
CA PRO A 20 -16.38 6.27 12.00
C PRO A 20 -16.87 4.98 12.66
N GLY A 21 -16.58 4.88 13.95
CA GLY A 21 -17.03 3.74 14.74
C GLY A 21 -16.23 2.47 14.61
N GLU A 22 -15.16 2.46 13.82
CA GLU A 22 -14.34 1.25 13.72
C GLU A 22 -12.95 1.56 13.21
N GLU A 23 -12.07 0.61 13.41
CA GLU A 23 -10.70 0.65 12.87
C GLU A 23 -10.47 -0.62 12.09
N LEU A 24 -9.78 -0.49 10.97
CA LEU A 24 -9.41 -1.65 10.17
C LEU A 24 -7.90 -1.84 10.23
N ASN A 25 -7.47 -3.06 10.51
CA ASN A 25 -6.06 -3.41 10.42
C ASN A 25 -5.86 -4.11 9.10
N LEU A 26 -5.15 -3.46 8.21
CA LEU A 26 -4.94 -4.00 6.87
C LEU A 26 -3.48 -4.31 6.66
N THR A 27 -3.24 -5.34 5.87
CA THR A 27 -1.89 -5.65 5.41
C THR A 27 -1.81 -5.22 3.96
N VAL A 28 -0.78 -4.46 3.63
CA VAL A 28 -0.55 -4.00 2.27
C VAL A 28 0.66 -4.75 1.73
N LEU A 29 0.46 -5.48 0.66
CA LEU A 29 1.51 -6.31 0.07
C LEU A 29 1.93 -5.71 -1.26
N PRO A 30 3.12 -5.10 -1.33
CA PRO A 30 3.62 -4.61 -2.60
C PRO A 30 3.81 -5.76 -3.57
N HIS A 31 3.38 -5.54 -4.82
CA HIS A 31 3.40 -6.59 -5.81
C HIS A 31 3.71 -5.94 -7.15
N ASN A 32 4.89 -6.04 -7.62
CA ASN A 32 5.36 -5.30 -8.77
C ASN A 32 5.45 -3.82 -8.46
N ASP A 33 5.91 -3.08 -9.43
CA ASP A 33 6.16 -1.67 -9.26
C ASP A 33 4.83 -0.92 -9.22
N GLY A 34 4.56 -0.26 -8.11
CA GLY A 34 3.37 0.56 -7.99
C GLY A 34 2.06 -0.18 -7.82
N HIS A 35 2.12 -1.48 -7.61
CA HIS A 35 0.92 -2.29 -7.47
C HIS A 35 0.87 -2.88 -6.06
N PHE A 36 -0.28 -2.80 -5.39
CA PHE A 36 -0.41 -3.24 -4.00
C PHE A 36 -1.67 -4.05 -3.83
N ARG A 37 -1.54 -5.12 -3.07
CA ARG A 37 -2.67 -5.94 -2.67
C ARG A 37 -3.03 -5.59 -1.23
N VAL A 38 -4.32 -5.40 -0.97
CA VAL A 38 -4.81 -5.01 0.35
C VAL A 38 -5.52 -6.20 0.96
N ILE A 39 -5.08 -6.59 2.14
CA ILE A 39 -5.53 -7.83 2.78
C ILE A 39 -6.05 -7.52 4.17
N GLU A 40 -7.17 -8.13 4.52
CA GLU A 40 -7.71 -8.04 5.87
C GLU A 40 -8.01 -9.46 6.36
N HIS A 41 -7.46 -9.81 7.52
CA HIS A 41 -7.69 -11.14 8.13
C HIS A 41 -7.40 -12.28 7.14
N GLY A 42 -6.33 -12.13 6.36
CA GLY A 42 -5.93 -13.16 5.43
C GLY A 42 -6.69 -13.19 4.12
N GLU A 43 -7.64 -12.29 3.94
CA GLU A 43 -8.44 -12.23 2.71
C GLU A 43 -8.16 -10.97 1.94
N VAL A 44 -8.08 -11.09 0.63
CA VAL A 44 -7.81 -9.95 -0.22
C VAL A 44 -9.06 -9.10 -0.33
N LEU A 45 -8.98 -7.86 0.14
CA LEU A 45 -10.08 -6.91 -0.01
C LEU A 45 -10.08 -6.29 -1.41
N GLY A 46 -8.90 -6.07 -1.96
CA GLY A 46 -8.80 -5.44 -3.25
C GLY A 46 -7.36 -5.16 -3.60
N GLU A 47 -7.18 -4.48 -4.73
CA GLU A 47 -5.86 -4.11 -5.21
C GLU A 47 -5.87 -2.67 -5.66
N VAL A 48 -4.76 -1.99 -5.47
CA VAL A 48 -4.63 -0.59 -5.85
C VAL A 48 -3.33 -0.40 -6.60
N ASP A 49 -3.31 0.60 -7.47
CA ASP A 49 -2.12 1.02 -8.18
C ASP A 49 -1.76 2.43 -7.74
N LEU A 50 -0.47 2.68 -7.57
CA LEU A 50 0.03 4.02 -7.32
C LEU A 50 0.50 4.57 -8.66
N THR A 51 -0.13 5.64 -9.11
CA THR A 51 0.20 6.24 -10.40
C THR A 51 1.48 7.07 -10.29
N PRO A 52 2.08 7.45 -11.43
CA PRO A 52 3.29 8.28 -11.38
C PRO A 52 3.10 9.61 -10.67
N ASP A 53 1.88 10.16 -10.64
CA ASP A 53 1.64 11.40 -9.91
C ASP A 53 1.24 11.15 -8.46
N HIS A 54 1.47 9.92 -7.97
CA HIS A 54 1.30 9.54 -6.57
C HIS A 54 -0.15 9.52 -6.13
N THR A 55 -1.05 9.18 -7.01
CA THR A 55 -2.45 8.98 -6.70
C THR A 55 -2.73 7.49 -6.65
N CYS A 56 -3.49 7.04 -5.66
CA CYS A 56 -3.90 5.64 -5.58
C CYS A 56 -5.19 5.44 -6.34
N VAL A 57 -5.19 4.46 -7.23
CA VAL A 57 -6.35 4.12 -8.04
C VAL A 57 -6.75 2.69 -7.70
N ARG A 58 -8.03 2.49 -7.43
CA ARG A 58 -8.51 1.14 -7.17
C ARG A 58 -8.48 0.32 -8.44
N ARG A 59 -7.82 -0.82 -8.37
CA ARG A 59 -7.72 -1.70 -9.50
C ARG A 59 -8.79 -2.77 -9.46
N SER A 60 -9.08 -3.28 -8.26
CA SER A 60 -10.11 -4.29 -8.09
C SER A 60 -10.55 -4.31 -6.65
N GLY A 61 -11.68 -4.95 -6.37
CA GLY A 61 -12.15 -5.15 -5.03
C GLY A 61 -13.07 -4.05 -4.56
N ASP A 62 -13.49 -4.17 -3.31
CA ASP A 62 -14.48 -3.28 -2.72
C ASP A 62 -13.79 -2.40 -1.68
N LEU A 63 -13.17 -1.33 -2.13
CA LEU A 63 -12.46 -0.40 -1.27
C LEU A 63 -13.17 0.94 -1.32
N LYS A 64 -13.68 1.37 -0.17
CA LYS A 64 -14.39 2.64 -0.07
C LYS A 64 -13.44 3.80 -0.22
N LYS A 65 -13.98 4.96 -0.58
CA LYS A 65 -13.17 6.13 -0.80
C LYS A 65 -12.37 6.52 0.44
N SER A 66 -12.98 6.45 1.63
CA SER A 66 -12.27 6.80 2.86
C SER A 66 -11.10 5.86 3.12
N VAL A 67 -11.24 4.58 2.77
CA VAL A 67 -10.15 3.64 2.89
C VAL A 67 -9.09 3.96 1.85
N MET A 68 -9.48 4.25 0.63
CA MET A 68 -8.53 4.58 -0.44
C MET A 68 -7.71 5.81 -0.10
N ASP A 69 -8.35 6.84 0.46
CA ASP A 69 -7.64 8.08 0.79
C ASP A 69 -6.56 7.82 1.85
N GLN A 70 -6.89 7.02 2.86
CA GLN A 70 -5.92 6.72 3.90
C GLN A 70 -4.83 5.78 3.41
N LEU A 71 -5.19 4.81 2.57
CA LEU A 71 -4.19 3.93 1.96
C LEU A 71 -3.19 4.74 1.15
N GLU A 72 -3.67 5.71 0.40
CA GLU A 72 -2.79 6.54 -0.41
C GLU A 72 -1.74 7.22 0.45
N GLN A 73 -2.14 7.78 1.60
CA GLN A 73 -1.20 8.43 2.49
C GLN A 73 -0.18 7.44 3.05
N HIS A 74 -0.63 6.27 3.44
CA HIS A 74 0.27 5.25 3.99
C HIS A 74 1.25 4.75 2.92
N ILE A 75 0.78 4.54 1.70
CA ILE A 75 1.64 4.05 0.63
C ILE A 75 2.67 5.10 0.25
N LYS A 76 2.27 6.36 0.20
CA LYS A 76 3.21 7.45 -0.09
C LYS A 76 4.30 7.51 0.97
N THR A 77 3.92 7.35 2.23
CA THR A 77 4.89 7.37 3.32
C THR A 77 5.87 6.21 3.20
N TYR A 78 5.34 5.04 2.88
CA TYR A 78 6.16 3.85 2.70
C TYR A 78 7.23 4.07 1.62
N TYR A 79 6.82 4.60 0.47
CA TYR A 79 7.77 4.84 -0.62
C TYR A 79 8.77 5.92 -0.27
N ARG A 80 8.33 6.96 0.39
CA ARG A 80 9.22 8.05 0.77
C ARG A 80 10.31 7.54 1.71
N GLU A 81 9.93 6.72 2.68
CA GLU A 81 10.88 6.20 3.63
C GLU A 81 11.88 5.27 2.97
N PHE A 82 11.42 4.45 2.05
CA PHE A 82 12.33 3.58 1.34
C PHE A 82 13.30 4.35 0.48
N LYS A 83 12.83 5.36 -0.20
CA LYS A 83 13.73 6.15 -1.04
C LYS A 83 14.81 6.80 -0.21
N SER A 84 14.49 7.27 0.97
CA SER A 84 15.49 7.94 1.79
C SER A 84 16.55 6.97 2.29
N LEU A 85 16.25 5.68 2.35
CA LEU A 85 17.24 4.70 2.75
C LEU A 85 18.28 4.43 1.67
N PHE A 86 17.93 4.71 0.43
CA PHE A 86 18.81 4.38 -0.68
C PHE A 86 19.42 5.60 -1.36
N VAL A 87 19.22 6.75 -0.81
CA VAL A 87 19.76 7.98 -1.43
C VAL A 87 21.03 8.47 -0.77
#